data_e833723da72ba6a4e33a3a0ccda8f2c3
#
_entry.id   e833723da72ba6a4e33a3a0ccda8f2c3
#
_cell.length_a   1.000
_cell.length_b   1.000
_cell.length_c   1.000
_cell.angle_alpha   90.00
_cell.angle_beta   90.00
_cell.angle_gamma   90.00
#
_symmetry.space_group_name_H-M   'P 1'
#
loop_
_entity.id
_entity.type
_entity.pdbx_description
1 polymer ?
#
loop_
_entity_poly.entity_id
_entity_poly.type
_entity_poly.pdbx_seq_one_letter_code
_entity_poly.pdbx_strand_id
1 'polypeptide(L)'
;MNSKQILAPLIASVLILAGCTGIESEASKFYGEDITPKVLVEDFTLVNGDGEDWNFNNKTEDKIVIIAFLFTNCIDICPIVTENLRWVHSQLSPDEHNQTQFLTITVDPWRDDVPALFEWQYYRNVSWPHVTANSTEENAPQFQTIQSVWNNFAVGLSIEEQELEETGNNSTSARHHPDAYSVNHSTGTVIVDSKGMQRIWWGDNDWITDLFLADVRTLLAEVE
;
A
#
# COMPACT_ATOMS: atom_id res chain seq x y z
N MET A 1 -81.37 -24.06 -37.41
CA MET A 1 -81.12 -23.14 -36.25
C MET A 1 -79.77 -23.53 -35.72
N ASN A 2 -78.69 -22.81 -36.11
CA ASN A 2 -77.33 -23.13 -35.80
C ASN A 2 -76.80 -22.20 -34.70
N SER A 3 -76.58 -22.78 -33.54
CA SER A 3 -75.89 -22.10 -32.42
C SER A 3 -74.37 -22.18 -32.62
N LYS A 4 -73.71 -21.08 -32.92
CA LYS A 4 -72.31 -20.98 -32.99
C LYS A 4 -71.77 -20.66 -31.58
N GLN A 5 -71.10 -21.58 -30.97
CA GLN A 5 -70.33 -21.34 -29.74
C GLN A 5 -69.01 -20.66 -30.11
N ILE A 6 -68.79 -19.48 -29.53
CA ILE A 6 -67.57 -18.74 -29.65
C ILE A 6 -66.68 -19.15 -28.46
N LEU A 7 -65.61 -19.85 -28.77
CA LEU A 7 -64.56 -20.23 -27.80
C LEU A 7 -63.59 -19.06 -27.63
N ALA A 8 -63.60 -18.40 -26.49
CA ALA A 8 -62.62 -17.35 -26.18
C ALA A 8 -61.35 -17.99 -25.61
N PRO A 9 -60.19 -17.65 -26.13
CA PRO A 9 -58.89 -18.14 -25.53
C PRO A 9 -58.56 -17.35 -24.26
N LEU A 10 -58.43 -18.08 -23.16
CA LEU A 10 -57.87 -17.56 -21.92
C LEU A 10 -56.36 -17.31 -22.13
N ILE A 11 -55.95 -16.05 -22.24
CA ILE A 11 -54.55 -15.65 -22.20
C ILE A 11 -54.12 -15.62 -20.73
N ALA A 12 -53.41 -16.64 -20.28
CA ALA A 12 -52.77 -16.65 -18.98
C ALA A 12 -51.53 -15.74 -19.03
N SER A 13 -51.63 -14.56 -18.46
CA SER A 13 -50.48 -13.66 -18.25
C SER A 13 -49.61 -14.21 -17.14
N VAL A 14 -48.45 -14.83 -17.51
CA VAL A 14 -47.39 -15.18 -16.57
C VAL A 14 -46.64 -13.90 -16.23
N LEU A 15 -46.92 -13.32 -15.08
CA LEU A 15 -46.11 -12.27 -14.48
C LEU A 15 -44.80 -12.90 -13.97
N ILE A 16 -43.71 -12.75 -14.73
CA ILE A 16 -42.37 -13.03 -14.27
C ILE A 16 -42.00 -11.92 -13.28
N LEU A 17 -42.10 -12.20 -12.00
CA LEU A 17 -41.48 -11.41 -10.94
C LEU A 17 -39.96 -11.55 -11.11
N ALA A 18 -39.34 -10.61 -11.84
CA ALA A 18 -37.92 -10.40 -11.77
C ALA A 18 -37.61 -9.91 -10.36
N GLY A 19 -37.32 -10.83 -9.45
CA GLY A 19 -36.76 -10.53 -8.17
C GLY A 19 -35.38 -9.88 -8.42
N CYS A 20 -35.28 -8.58 -8.17
CA CYS A 20 -33.98 -7.96 -7.92
C CYS A 20 -33.43 -8.65 -6.67
N THR A 21 -32.54 -9.63 -6.85
CA THR A 21 -31.64 -10.03 -5.80
C THR A 21 -30.74 -8.83 -5.59
N GLY A 22 -31.08 -7.95 -4.65
CA GLY A 22 -30.18 -6.97 -4.14
C GLY A 22 -28.97 -7.74 -3.66
N ILE A 23 -27.82 -7.50 -4.29
CA ILE A 23 -26.54 -7.86 -3.70
C ILE A 23 -26.49 -6.97 -2.46
N GLU A 24 -26.84 -7.54 -1.29
CA GLU A 24 -26.51 -6.91 -0.03
C GLU A 24 -24.99 -6.82 -0.02
N SER A 25 -24.47 -5.63 -0.28
CA SER A 25 -23.07 -5.31 0.03
C SER A 25 -22.95 -5.53 1.53
N GLU A 26 -22.29 -6.61 1.95
CA GLU A 26 -21.89 -6.75 3.34
C GLU A 26 -21.18 -5.45 3.73
N ALA A 27 -21.64 -4.80 4.80
CA ALA A 27 -20.98 -3.60 5.29
C ALA A 27 -19.50 -3.94 5.54
N SER A 28 -18.60 -3.09 5.04
CA SER A 28 -17.17 -3.30 5.26
C SER A 28 -16.90 -3.52 6.75
N LYS A 29 -16.09 -4.51 7.06
CA LYS A 29 -15.62 -4.80 8.41
C LYS A 29 -14.64 -3.74 8.89
N PHE A 30 -14.02 -3.01 7.96
CA PHE A 30 -12.93 -2.07 8.19
C PHE A 30 -13.38 -0.64 7.92
N TYR A 31 -12.68 0.30 8.51
CA TYR A 31 -12.85 1.74 8.28
C TYR A 31 -12.08 2.20 7.04
N GLY A 32 -10.93 1.60 6.76
CA GLY A 32 -10.23 1.76 5.49
C GLY A 32 -10.91 1.01 4.36
N GLU A 33 -10.40 1.12 3.16
CA GLU A 33 -10.94 0.48 1.96
C GLU A 33 -10.53 -1.00 1.91
N ASP A 34 -11.52 -1.89 1.79
CA ASP A 34 -11.29 -3.33 1.62
C ASP A 34 -10.63 -3.63 0.28
N ILE A 35 -9.46 -4.27 0.30
CA ILE A 35 -8.79 -4.74 -0.92
C ILE A 35 -9.48 -6.02 -1.40
N THR A 36 -10.19 -5.93 -2.53
CA THR A 36 -10.93 -7.03 -3.13
C THR A 36 -10.69 -7.10 -4.64
N PRO A 37 -10.21 -8.23 -5.20
CA PRO A 37 -9.80 -9.44 -4.50
C PRO A 37 -8.54 -9.23 -3.67
N LYS A 38 -8.38 -10.02 -2.59
CA LYS A 38 -7.15 -9.99 -1.78
C LYS A 38 -5.94 -10.40 -2.62
N VAL A 39 -4.83 -9.71 -2.44
CA VAL A 39 -3.57 -9.95 -3.17
C VAL A 39 -2.53 -10.49 -2.19
N LEU A 40 -1.87 -11.58 -2.53
CA LEU A 40 -0.75 -12.11 -1.75
C LEU A 40 0.47 -11.21 -1.95
N VAL A 41 1.15 -10.86 -0.88
CA VAL A 41 2.46 -10.21 -0.96
C VAL A 41 3.49 -11.25 -1.38
N GLU A 42 4.15 -11.00 -2.51
CA GLU A 42 5.27 -11.83 -2.96
C GLU A 42 6.49 -11.61 -2.06
N ASP A 43 7.27 -12.66 -1.78
CA ASP A 43 8.49 -12.52 -0.99
C ASP A 43 9.53 -11.65 -1.69
N PHE A 44 10.21 -10.82 -0.91
CA PHE A 44 11.26 -9.95 -1.43
C PHE A 44 12.35 -9.70 -0.40
N THR A 45 13.53 -9.31 -0.90
CA THR A 45 14.64 -8.84 -0.08
C THR A 45 15.13 -7.51 -0.61
N LEU A 46 15.16 -6.50 0.26
CA LEU A 46 15.68 -5.16 0.00
C LEU A 46 16.67 -4.78 1.10
N VAL A 47 17.42 -3.70 0.94
CA VAL A 47 18.35 -3.21 1.96
C VAL A 47 17.64 -2.24 2.89
N ASN A 48 17.82 -2.41 4.20
CA ASN A 48 17.29 -1.52 5.23
C ASN A 48 18.23 -0.31 5.47
N GLY A 49 17.74 0.74 6.12
CA GLY A 49 18.51 1.92 6.49
C GLY A 49 19.71 1.66 7.42
N ASP A 50 19.85 0.49 8.03
CA ASP A 50 21.02 0.04 8.76
C ASP A 50 22.08 -0.65 7.87
N GLY A 51 21.81 -0.82 6.57
CA GLY A 51 22.65 -1.47 5.60
C GLY A 51 22.52 -2.99 5.51
N GLU A 52 21.68 -3.59 6.32
CA GLU A 52 21.45 -5.04 6.33
C GLU A 52 20.31 -5.45 5.37
N ASP A 53 20.40 -6.66 4.83
CA ASP A 53 19.32 -7.22 4.03
C ASP A 53 18.06 -7.47 4.89
N TRP A 54 16.93 -7.00 4.41
CA TRP A 54 15.62 -7.19 5.03
C TRP A 54 14.74 -8.04 4.11
N ASN A 55 14.45 -9.26 4.53
CA ASN A 55 13.57 -10.17 3.79
C ASN A 55 12.16 -10.16 4.38
N PHE A 56 11.15 -10.02 3.51
CA PHE A 56 9.76 -9.86 3.90
C PHE A 56 9.26 -11.09 4.68
N ASN A 57 9.26 -12.28 4.12
CA ASN A 57 8.71 -13.46 4.75
C ASN A 57 9.37 -13.76 6.10
N ASN A 58 10.71 -13.66 6.17
CA ASN A 58 11.45 -13.95 7.41
C ASN A 58 11.13 -12.99 8.56
N LYS A 59 10.76 -11.74 8.26
CA LYS A 59 10.52 -10.69 9.25
C LYS A 59 9.06 -10.52 9.61
N THR A 60 8.15 -11.07 8.81
CA THR A 60 6.71 -10.84 8.92
C THR A 60 5.89 -12.13 9.14
N GLU A 61 6.55 -13.28 9.30
CA GLU A 61 5.88 -14.54 9.57
C GLU A 61 4.90 -14.39 10.75
N ASP A 62 3.64 -14.79 10.54
CA ASP A 62 2.53 -14.73 11.50
C ASP A 62 2.22 -13.33 12.07
N LYS A 63 2.61 -12.24 11.37
CA LYS A 63 2.37 -10.86 11.81
C LYS A 63 1.37 -10.12 10.92
N ILE A 64 0.68 -9.18 11.53
CA ILE A 64 0.02 -8.10 10.78
C ILE A 64 1.08 -7.10 10.34
N VAL A 65 1.13 -6.79 9.04
CA VAL A 65 2.15 -5.89 8.50
C VAL A 65 1.52 -4.58 8.04
N ILE A 66 2.06 -3.47 8.51
CA ILE A 66 1.65 -2.12 8.12
C ILE A 66 2.72 -1.56 7.18
N ILE A 67 2.37 -1.38 5.90
CA ILE A 67 3.32 -0.98 4.86
C ILE A 67 2.95 0.41 4.33
N ALA A 68 3.87 1.37 4.43
CA ALA A 68 3.75 2.69 3.83
C ALA A 68 4.77 2.87 2.71
N PHE A 69 4.33 3.50 1.61
CA PHE A 69 5.16 3.85 0.47
C PHE A 69 5.47 5.34 0.53
N LEU A 70 6.71 5.68 0.92
CA LEU A 70 7.13 7.06 1.19
C LEU A 70 8.48 7.34 0.51
N PHE A 71 8.95 8.58 0.56
CA PHE A 71 10.32 8.95 0.19
C PHE A 71 10.83 10.13 1.01
N THR A 72 12.15 10.23 1.19
CA THR A 72 12.74 11.19 2.14
C THR A 72 12.62 12.64 1.69
N ASN A 73 12.65 12.89 0.37
CA ASN A 73 12.55 14.25 -0.19
C ASN A 73 11.09 14.75 -0.33
N CYS A 74 10.12 14.04 0.21
CA CYS A 74 8.73 14.48 0.27
C CYS A 74 8.57 15.48 1.43
N ILE A 75 8.20 16.71 1.12
CA ILE A 75 8.02 17.78 2.11
C ILE A 75 6.55 17.96 2.53
N ASP A 76 5.63 17.22 1.94
CA ASP A 76 4.19 17.38 2.10
C ASP A 76 3.58 16.27 2.96
N ILE A 77 3.13 15.18 2.35
CA ILE A 77 2.33 14.16 3.03
C ILE A 77 3.15 13.12 3.80
N CYS A 78 4.37 12.76 3.34
CA CYS A 78 5.16 11.71 3.97
C CYS A 78 5.52 11.97 5.44
N PRO A 79 5.87 13.22 5.85
CA PRO A 79 6.04 13.54 7.26
C PRO A 79 4.77 13.32 8.09
N ILE A 80 3.60 13.63 7.54
CA ILE A 80 2.30 13.49 8.23
C ILE A 80 1.98 12.01 8.42
N VAL A 81 2.11 11.20 7.36
CA VAL A 81 1.89 9.73 7.44
C VAL A 81 2.84 9.10 8.45
N THR A 82 4.12 9.51 8.44
CA THR A 82 5.10 9.01 9.41
C THR A 82 4.69 9.32 10.85
N GLU A 83 4.21 10.53 11.15
CA GLU A 83 3.75 10.88 12.49
C GLU A 83 2.47 10.12 12.89
N ASN A 84 1.55 9.91 11.95
CA ASN A 84 0.36 9.09 12.19
C ASN A 84 0.74 7.65 12.53
N LEU A 85 1.68 7.05 11.76
CA LEU A 85 2.21 5.71 12.04
C LEU A 85 2.94 5.65 13.38
N ARG A 86 3.72 6.68 13.76
CA ARG A 86 4.34 6.77 15.08
C ARG A 86 3.31 6.77 16.20
N TRP A 87 2.25 7.53 16.02
CA TRP A 87 1.16 7.55 16.99
C TRP A 87 0.53 6.16 17.12
N VAL A 88 0.13 5.53 16.00
CA VAL A 88 -0.45 4.16 16.00
C VAL A 88 0.50 3.18 16.70
N HIS A 89 1.79 3.20 16.31
CA HIS A 89 2.82 2.36 16.91
C HIS A 89 2.89 2.56 18.45
N SER A 90 2.80 3.80 18.94
CA SER A 90 2.83 4.11 20.37
C SER A 90 1.61 3.64 21.15
N GLN A 91 0.47 3.37 20.47
CA GLN A 91 -0.77 2.91 21.10
C GLN A 91 -0.87 1.38 21.20
N LEU A 92 0.03 0.66 20.58
CA LEU A 92 0.07 -0.80 20.65
C LEU A 92 0.59 -1.26 22.01
N SER A 93 -0.06 -2.26 22.59
CA SER A 93 0.44 -2.97 23.77
C SER A 93 1.68 -3.80 23.42
N PRO A 94 2.48 -4.27 24.38
CA PRO A 94 3.62 -5.14 24.10
C PRO A 94 3.26 -6.42 23.32
N ASP A 95 2.10 -7.00 23.57
CA ASP A 95 1.63 -8.20 22.87
C ASP A 95 1.22 -7.87 21.43
N GLU A 96 0.52 -6.73 21.20
CA GLU A 96 0.20 -6.25 19.86
C GLU A 96 1.47 -5.90 19.06
N HIS A 97 2.50 -5.33 19.71
CA HIS A 97 3.80 -5.07 19.06
C HIS A 97 4.48 -6.35 18.57
N ASN A 98 4.44 -7.43 19.36
CA ASN A 98 5.02 -8.71 18.96
C ASN A 98 4.35 -9.32 17.73
N GLN A 99 3.06 -9.00 17.53
CA GLN A 99 2.22 -9.51 16.45
C GLN A 99 2.12 -8.54 15.26
N THR A 100 2.80 -7.40 15.31
CA THR A 100 2.78 -6.42 14.22
C THR A 100 4.18 -6.16 13.69
N GLN A 101 4.27 -5.76 12.41
CA GLN A 101 5.49 -5.26 11.78
C GLN A 101 5.14 -4.00 10.99
N PHE A 102 5.77 -2.88 11.32
CA PHE A 102 5.74 -1.69 10.48
C PHE A 102 6.88 -1.75 9.47
N LEU A 103 6.62 -1.27 8.26
CA LEU A 103 7.58 -1.23 7.18
C LEU A 103 7.35 0.01 6.33
N THR A 104 8.41 0.71 6.00
CA THR A 104 8.39 1.75 4.97
C THR A 104 9.21 1.28 3.78
N ILE A 105 8.64 1.39 2.57
CA ILE A 105 9.30 1.06 1.31
C ILE A 105 9.43 2.35 0.52
N THR A 106 10.66 2.71 0.11
CA THR A 106 10.81 3.92 -0.68
C THR A 106 10.20 3.79 -2.07
N VAL A 107 9.72 4.91 -2.60
CA VAL A 107 9.33 5.07 -4.01
C VAL A 107 10.37 5.88 -4.80
N ASP A 108 11.47 6.25 -4.17
CA ASP A 108 12.54 7.05 -4.76
C ASP A 108 13.94 6.51 -4.40
N PRO A 109 14.29 5.28 -4.79
CA PRO A 109 15.57 4.67 -4.44
C PRO A 109 16.77 5.40 -5.05
N TRP A 110 16.56 6.34 -5.96
CA TRP A 110 17.64 7.14 -6.54
C TRP A 110 18.18 8.20 -5.58
N ARG A 111 17.32 8.73 -4.69
CA ARG A 111 17.69 9.67 -3.61
C ARG A 111 17.73 9.01 -2.24
N ASP A 112 16.94 7.96 -2.05
CA ASP A 112 16.79 7.26 -0.78
C ASP A 112 17.76 6.07 -0.70
N ASP A 113 19.03 6.37 -0.62
CA ASP A 113 20.06 5.40 -0.30
C ASP A 113 20.07 5.05 1.22
N VAL A 114 20.91 4.09 1.61
CA VAL A 114 21.00 3.64 3.01
C VAL A 114 21.30 4.81 3.99
N PRO A 115 22.26 5.71 3.73
CA PRO A 115 22.47 6.89 4.56
C PRO A 115 21.26 7.81 4.68
N ALA A 116 20.57 8.10 3.57
CA ALA A 116 19.38 8.96 3.57
C ALA A 116 18.24 8.36 4.40
N LEU A 117 18.01 7.06 4.29
CA LEU A 117 17.00 6.35 5.09
C LEU A 117 17.36 6.34 6.58
N PHE A 118 18.64 6.12 6.90
CA PHE A 118 19.12 6.17 8.29
C PHE A 118 18.90 7.54 8.91
N GLU A 119 19.26 8.61 8.20
CA GLU A 119 19.04 9.99 8.65
C GLU A 119 17.54 10.29 8.83
N TRP A 120 16.69 9.89 7.88
CA TRP A 120 15.24 10.04 7.99
C TRP A 120 14.70 9.37 9.25
N GLN A 121 15.03 8.09 9.46
CA GLN A 121 14.61 7.35 10.66
C GLN A 121 15.07 8.05 11.94
N TYR A 122 16.31 8.53 11.98
CA TYR A 122 16.84 9.24 13.14
C TYR A 122 16.12 10.55 13.43
N TYR A 123 15.97 11.42 12.41
CA TYR A 123 15.30 12.71 12.59
C TYR A 123 13.79 12.59 12.86
N ARG A 124 13.14 11.58 12.35
CA ARG A 124 11.72 11.31 12.59
C ARG A 124 11.48 10.47 13.84
N ASN A 125 12.55 10.00 14.49
CA ASN A 125 12.47 9.14 15.67
C ASN A 125 11.55 7.92 15.45
N VAL A 126 11.77 7.21 14.35
CA VAL A 126 11.06 5.96 13.99
C VAL A 126 12.00 4.77 14.13
N SER A 127 11.45 3.65 14.61
CA SER A 127 12.24 2.44 14.95
C SER A 127 11.98 1.25 14.03
N TRP A 128 11.01 1.37 13.11
CA TRP A 128 10.73 0.30 12.14
C TRP A 128 11.59 0.40 10.88
N PRO A 129 11.77 -0.72 10.14
CA PRO A 129 12.56 -0.75 8.92
C PRO A 129 12.07 0.23 7.85
N HIS A 130 13.03 0.89 7.20
CA HIS A 130 12.86 1.65 5.97
C HIS A 130 13.76 1.03 4.92
N VAL A 131 13.18 0.50 3.84
CA VAL A 131 13.91 -0.29 2.86
C VAL A 131 13.97 0.37 1.49
N THR A 132 15.11 0.13 0.81
CA THR A 132 15.43 0.63 -0.53
C THR A 132 16.15 -0.45 -1.34
N ALA A 133 16.46 -0.17 -2.60
CA ALA A 133 17.36 -0.98 -3.40
C ALA A 133 18.83 -0.54 -3.19
N ASN A 134 19.75 -1.48 -3.08
CA ASN A 134 21.17 -1.20 -2.91
C ASN A 134 21.85 -0.64 -4.18
N SER A 135 21.17 -0.64 -5.29
CA SER A 135 21.59 -0.08 -6.57
C SER A 135 20.36 0.31 -7.37
N THR A 136 20.45 1.37 -8.14
CA THR A 136 19.41 1.87 -9.05
C THR A 136 19.74 1.63 -10.52
N GLU A 137 20.78 0.83 -10.80
CA GLU A 137 21.06 0.39 -12.15
C GLU A 137 19.89 -0.49 -12.66
N GLU A 138 19.47 -0.29 -13.89
CA GLU A 138 18.25 -0.88 -14.46
C GLU A 138 18.22 -2.42 -14.36
N ASN A 139 19.39 -3.06 -14.45
CA ASN A 139 19.52 -4.52 -14.35
C ASN A 139 19.92 -5.01 -12.96
N ALA A 140 20.02 -4.14 -11.96
CA ALA A 140 20.38 -4.55 -10.61
C ALA A 140 19.24 -5.40 -9.99
N PRO A 141 19.54 -6.54 -9.36
CA PRO A 141 18.50 -7.43 -8.84
C PRO A 141 17.55 -6.75 -7.85
N GLN A 142 18.06 -5.97 -6.89
CA GLN A 142 17.21 -5.30 -5.92
C GLN A 142 16.40 -4.14 -6.52
N PHE A 143 16.88 -3.51 -7.60
CA PHE A 143 16.08 -2.51 -8.32
C PHE A 143 14.90 -3.15 -9.03
N GLN A 144 15.10 -4.29 -9.68
CA GLN A 144 13.99 -5.07 -10.24
C GLN A 144 13.03 -5.57 -9.16
N THR A 145 13.58 -5.96 -8.01
CA THR A 145 12.77 -6.39 -6.85
C THR A 145 11.88 -5.27 -6.36
N ILE A 146 12.41 -4.06 -6.11
CA ILE A 146 11.59 -2.95 -5.60
C ILE A 146 10.51 -2.53 -6.61
N GLN A 147 10.81 -2.59 -7.92
CA GLN A 147 9.81 -2.36 -8.97
C GLN A 147 8.70 -3.42 -8.96
N SER A 148 9.05 -4.69 -8.72
CA SER A 148 8.08 -5.77 -8.57
C SER A 148 7.21 -5.58 -7.34
N VAL A 149 7.78 -5.11 -6.23
CA VAL A 149 7.04 -4.75 -5.01
C VAL A 149 6.04 -3.64 -5.30
N TRP A 150 6.44 -2.54 -5.95
CA TRP A 150 5.51 -1.47 -6.32
C TRP A 150 4.36 -1.99 -7.19
N ASN A 151 4.65 -2.87 -8.15
CA ASN A 151 3.62 -3.48 -8.99
C ASN A 151 2.67 -4.39 -8.19
N ASN A 152 3.19 -5.20 -7.25
CA ASN A 152 2.38 -6.08 -6.41
C ASN A 152 1.40 -5.30 -5.53
N PHE A 153 1.80 -4.10 -5.07
CA PHE A 153 0.96 -3.20 -4.28
C PHE A 153 0.19 -2.18 -5.12
N ALA A 154 0.24 -2.27 -6.44
CA ALA A 154 -0.39 -1.33 -7.37
C ALA A 154 0.00 0.14 -7.12
N VAL A 155 1.24 0.38 -6.68
CA VAL A 155 1.79 1.73 -6.50
C VAL A 155 1.98 2.36 -7.87
N GLY A 156 1.13 3.33 -8.22
CA GLY A 156 1.31 4.15 -9.41
C GLY A 156 2.45 5.14 -9.18
N LEU A 157 3.47 5.09 -10.01
CA LEU A 157 4.64 5.95 -9.89
C LEU A 157 4.88 6.69 -11.21
N SER A 158 5.07 8.00 -11.16
CA SER A 158 5.56 8.80 -12.28
C SER A 158 6.66 9.75 -11.82
N ILE A 159 7.70 9.86 -12.67
CA ILE A 159 8.84 10.74 -12.43
C ILE A 159 8.79 11.81 -13.49
N GLU A 160 8.73 13.06 -13.06
CA GLU A 160 8.77 14.23 -13.94
C GLU A 160 10.14 14.87 -13.83
N GLU A 161 10.97 14.72 -14.88
CA GLU A 161 12.29 15.32 -14.95
C GLU A 161 12.13 16.84 -15.25
N GLN A 162 12.80 17.68 -14.46
CA GLN A 162 12.90 19.09 -14.74
C GLN A 162 14.00 19.30 -15.77
N GLU A 163 13.72 20.09 -16.83
CA GLU A 163 14.75 20.54 -17.76
C GLU A 163 15.72 21.46 -16.99
N LEU A 164 16.87 20.91 -16.61
CA LEU A 164 17.97 21.73 -16.12
C LEU A 164 18.55 22.47 -17.34
N GLU A 165 18.54 23.81 -17.32
CA GLU A 165 19.26 24.60 -18.32
C GLU A 165 20.70 24.12 -18.37
N GLU A 166 21.15 23.63 -19.53
CA GLU A 166 22.49 23.11 -19.75
C GLU A 166 23.53 24.22 -19.52
N THR A 167 24.02 24.36 -18.32
CA THR A 167 25.25 25.10 -18.05
C THR A 167 26.43 24.12 -18.01
N GLY A 168 26.85 23.66 -19.19
CA GLY A 168 28.18 23.09 -19.41
C GLY A 168 28.35 21.61 -19.11
N ASN A 169 28.40 20.84 -20.19
CA ASN A 169 29.22 19.66 -20.46
C ASN A 169 29.44 18.66 -19.30
N ASN A 170 28.40 17.97 -18.90
CA ASN A 170 28.43 16.55 -18.44
C ASN A 170 26.99 16.05 -18.32
N SER A 171 26.56 15.20 -19.23
CA SER A 171 25.27 14.52 -19.14
C SER A 171 25.34 13.38 -18.10
N THR A 172 25.31 13.74 -16.83
CA THR A 172 24.86 12.83 -15.80
C THR A 172 23.33 12.86 -15.83
N SER A 173 22.71 11.69 -15.85
CA SER A 173 21.26 11.55 -15.82
C SER A 173 20.66 12.45 -14.74
N ALA A 174 19.62 13.23 -15.08
CA ALA A 174 18.93 14.14 -14.15
C ALA A 174 18.55 13.47 -12.82
N ARG A 175 18.34 12.16 -12.83
CA ARG A 175 17.97 11.35 -11.66
C ARG A 175 19.01 11.32 -10.52
N HIS A 176 20.25 11.71 -10.78
CA HIS A 176 21.31 11.80 -9.75
C HIS A 176 21.43 13.19 -9.13
N HIS A 177 20.58 14.15 -9.53
CA HIS A 177 20.59 15.50 -8.94
C HIS A 177 19.35 15.66 -8.04
N PRO A 178 19.52 16.01 -6.74
CA PRO A 178 18.42 16.06 -5.77
C PRO A 178 17.21 16.92 -6.18
N ASP A 179 17.46 17.98 -6.97
CA ASP A 179 16.44 18.96 -7.37
C ASP A 179 15.98 18.79 -8.82
N ALA A 180 16.42 17.74 -9.52
CA ALA A 180 16.24 17.61 -10.96
C ALA A 180 14.95 16.92 -11.39
N TYR A 181 14.20 16.36 -10.46
CA TYR A 181 12.94 15.68 -10.77
C TYR A 181 11.96 15.69 -9.58
N SER A 182 10.68 15.57 -9.89
CA SER A 182 9.63 15.32 -8.90
C SER A 182 9.13 13.87 -9.02
N VAL A 183 8.79 13.30 -7.87
CA VAL A 183 8.18 11.98 -7.77
C VAL A 183 6.72 12.15 -7.42
N ASN A 184 5.84 11.70 -8.31
CA ASN A 184 4.42 11.58 -8.05
C ASN A 184 4.07 10.10 -7.93
N HIS A 185 3.43 9.70 -6.86
CA HIS A 185 2.99 8.32 -6.67
C HIS A 185 1.60 8.27 -6.04
N SER A 186 0.92 7.14 -6.21
CA SER A 186 -0.29 6.87 -5.45
C SER A 186 0.11 6.72 -3.98
N THR A 187 -0.52 7.53 -3.13
CA THR A 187 -0.19 7.60 -1.71
C THR A 187 -1.17 6.78 -0.91
N GLY A 188 -0.65 5.93 -0.02
CA GLY A 188 -1.47 5.12 0.85
C GLY A 188 -0.66 4.13 1.67
N THR A 189 -1.28 3.67 2.74
CA THR A 189 -0.75 2.64 3.63
C THR A 189 -1.58 1.38 3.49
N VAL A 190 -0.93 0.24 3.30
CA VAL A 190 -1.58 -1.07 3.17
C VAL A 190 -1.39 -1.86 4.46
N ILE A 191 -2.49 -2.47 4.95
CA ILE A 191 -2.42 -3.43 6.06
C ILE A 191 -2.56 -4.83 5.48
N VAL A 192 -1.57 -5.66 5.79
CA VAL A 192 -1.43 -7.06 5.35
C VAL A 192 -1.72 -7.96 6.53
N ASP A 193 -2.48 -9.05 6.33
CA ASP A 193 -2.78 -9.99 7.41
C ASP A 193 -1.63 -10.97 7.67
N SER A 194 -1.75 -11.76 8.74
CA SER A 194 -0.75 -12.76 9.15
C SER A 194 -0.50 -13.88 8.13
N LYS A 195 -1.32 -13.97 7.08
CA LYS A 195 -1.14 -14.91 5.96
C LYS A 195 -0.49 -14.25 4.74
N GLY A 196 -0.03 -13.01 4.89
CA GLY A 196 0.58 -12.24 3.81
C GLY A 196 -0.41 -11.68 2.78
N MET A 197 -1.72 -11.64 3.09
CA MET A 197 -2.72 -11.09 2.16
C MET A 197 -2.93 -9.60 2.43
N GLN A 198 -2.87 -8.77 1.39
CA GLN A 198 -3.26 -7.37 1.43
C GLN A 198 -4.77 -7.28 1.75
N ARG A 199 -5.12 -6.57 2.81
CA ARG A 199 -6.49 -6.54 3.33
C ARG A 199 -7.15 -5.18 3.26
N ILE A 200 -6.43 -4.14 3.62
CA ILE A 200 -6.98 -2.80 3.82
C ILE A 200 -6.03 -1.78 3.21
N TRP A 201 -6.60 -0.84 2.47
CA TRP A 201 -5.89 0.32 1.97
C TRP A 201 -6.41 1.59 2.67
N TRP A 202 -5.49 2.45 3.09
CA TRP A 202 -5.76 3.75 3.66
C TRP A 202 -5.08 4.83 2.82
N GLY A 203 -5.87 5.70 2.17
CA GLY A 203 -5.35 6.86 1.46
C GLY A 203 -4.72 7.87 2.41
N ASP A 204 -3.60 8.46 2.03
CA ASP A 204 -2.84 9.34 2.92
C ASP A 204 -3.60 10.59 3.36
N ASN A 205 -4.62 11.02 2.60
CA ASN A 205 -5.47 12.16 2.95
C ASN A 205 -6.68 11.79 3.83
N ASP A 206 -6.93 10.50 4.06
CA ASP A 206 -8.14 10.01 4.73
C ASP A 206 -7.84 9.47 6.14
N TRP A 207 -6.65 9.74 6.66
CA TRP A 207 -6.21 9.21 7.94
C TRP A 207 -7.01 9.74 9.13
N ILE A 208 -7.65 8.80 9.82
CA ILE A 208 -8.17 8.96 11.19
C ILE A 208 -7.46 7.93 12.04
N THR A 209 -6.46 8.34 12.82
CA THR A 209 -5.53 7.44 13.52
C THR A 209 -6.21 6.42 14.42
N ASP A 210 -7.27 6.80 15.14
CA ASP A 210 -8.04 5.88 15.98
C ASP A 210 -8.76 4.80 15.18
N LEU A 211 -9.26 5.14 13.98
CA LEU A 211 -9.95 4.21 13.10
C LEU A 211 -8.95 3.27 12.40
N PHE A 212 -7.80 3.79 12.01
CA PHE A 212 -6.70 2.97 11.51
C PHE A 212 -6.24 1.95 12.55
N LEU A 213 -6.05 2.38 13.80
CA LEU A 213 -5.70 1.49 14.92
C LEU A 213 -6.78 0.43 15.16
N ALA A 214 -8.06 0.79 15.02
CA ALA A 214 -9.16 -0.16 15.14
C ALA A 214 -9.11 -1.24 14.05
N ASP A 215 -8.75 -0.87 12.81
CA ASP A 215 -8.56 -1.84 11.72
C ASP A 215 -7.39 -2.79 11.99
N VAL A 216 -6.25 -2.28 12.47
CA VAL A 216 -5.10 -3.11 12.89
C VAL A 216 -5.55 -4.12 13.95
N ARG A 217 -6.27 -3.67 14.98
CA ARG A 217 -6.79 -4.54 16.07
C ARG A 217 -7.83 -5.54 15.57
N THR A 218 -8.62 -5.17 14.57
CA THR A 218 -9.57 -6.09 13.94
C THR A 218 -8.85 -7.25 13.25
N LEU A 219 -7.71 -6.98 12.59
CA LEU A 219 -6.90 -8.04 11.98
C LEU A 219 -6.11 -8.85 13.02
N LEU A 220 -5.62 -8.21 14.09
CA LEU A 220 -4.97 -8.93 15.21
C LEU A 220 -5.91 -9.94 15.86
N ALA A 221 -7.19 -9.61 15.99
CA ALA A 221 -8.21 -10.53 16.49
C ALA A 221 -8.53 -11.71 15.55
N GLU A 222 -8.06 -11.69 14.29
CA GLU A 222 -8.16 -12.81 13.33
C GLU A 222 -6.98 -13.80 13.45
N VAL A 223 -5.94 -13.48 14.22
CA VAL A 223 -4.68 -14.28 14.33
C VAL A 223 -4.84 -15.43 15.36
N GLU A 224 -6.05 -15.83 15.76
CA GLU A 224 -6.31 -16.97 16.64
C GLU A 224 -6.17 -18.35 15.95
#